data_23c35014ca67e4ab62a45865b4d6d720
#
_entry.id   23c35014ca67e4ab62a45865b4d6d720
#
_cell.length_a   1.000
_cell.length_b   1.000
_cell.length_c   1.000
_cell.angle_alpha   90.00
_cell.angle_beta   90.00
_cell.angle_gamma   90.00
#
_symmetry.space_group_name_H-M   'P 1'
#
loop_
_entity.id
_entity.type
_entity.pdbx_description
1 polymer ?
#
loop_
_entity_poly.entity_id
_entity_poly.type
_entity_poly.pdbx_seq_one_letter_code
_entity_poly.pdbx_strand_id
1 'polypeptide(L)'
;MERMRKKGGREMELIEDLFVSENVTDLETVVYSLRRDIPVLRLYCIVFFEDRNRLEILSSRELFQKRYADRPAKIAGIAMGKRGAVDLLCFMAEDAIVHGRNPADPKELIL
;
A
#
# COMPACT_ATOMS: atom_id res chain seq x y z
N MET A 1 1.17 -5.51 24.21
CA MET A 1 1.47 -5.34 23.63
C MET A 1 2.02 -4.81 23.08
N GLU A 2 2.14 -4.42 22.77
CA GLU A 2 2.67 -3.94 22.31
C GLU A 2 3.01 -3.50 21.36
N ARG A 3 2.93 -2.93 21.07
CA ARG A 3 3.22 -2.44 20.20
C ARG A 3 4.35 -2.12 19.92
N MET A 4 4.67 -2.42 19.31
CA MET A 4 5.71 -1.98 19.14
C MET A 4 5.90 -0.91 18.36
N ARG A 5 6.39 -0.11 18.57
CA ARG A 5 6.58 0.98 17.94
C ARG A 5 7.76 0.88 17.21
N LYS A 6 7.82 1.33 16.28
CA LYS A 6 8.88 1.28 15.55
C LYS A 6 9.87 2.21 15.96
N LYS A 7 11.02 1.94 15.93
CA LYS A 7 11.94 2.84 16.25
C LYS A 7 12.27 3.51 15.07
N GLY A 8 12.87 4.46 14.83
CA GLY A 8 13.30 5.12 13.63
C GLY A 8 12.28 6.00 12.97
N GLY A 9 11.14 6.17 13.57
CA GLY A 9 10.16 7.11 13.06
C GLY A 9 9.44 6.73 11.80
N ARG A 10 9.48 5.47 11.42
CA ARG A 10 8.76 5.05 10.24
C ARG A 10 7.27 5.08 10.51
N GLU A 11 6.54 5.71 9.62
CA GLU A 11 5.11 5.90 9.80
C GLU A 11 4.29 5.13 8.78
N MET A 12 4.74 3.95 8.41
CA MET A 12 4.07 3.14 7.42
C MET A 12 3.05 2.22 8.07
N GLU A 13 1.85 2.19 7.54
CA GLU A 13 0.84 1.28 8.04
C GLU A 13 -0.06 0.82 6.91
N LEU A 14 -0.74 -0.28 7.10
CA LEU A 14 -1.69 -0.79 6.12
C LEU A 14 -3.07 -0.22 6.47
N ILE A 15 -3.83 0.13 5.45
CA ILE A 15 -5.19 0.61 5.71
C ILE A 15 -6.06 -0.57 6.10
N GLU A 16 -7.16 -0.29 6.79
CA GLU A 16 -8.03 -1.33 7.31
C GLU A 16 -8.64 -2.18 6.19
N ASP A 17 -9.14 -1.55 5.16
CA ASP A 17 -9.73 -2.25 4.04
C ASP A 17 -8.73 -2.35 2.89
N LEU A 18 -7.65 -3.06 3.14
CA LEU A 18 -6.57 -3.20 2.17
C LEU A 18 -7.08 -3.83 0.88
N PHE A 19 -6.76 -3.21 -0.24
CA PHE A 19 -7.06 -3.80 -1.55
C PHE A 19 -6.01 -4.86 -1.85
N VAL A 20 -6.45 -6.04 -2.22
CA VAL A 20 -5.54 -7.16 -2.47
C VAL A 20 -5.85 -7.74 -3.84
N SER A 21 -4.84 -7.76 -4.71
CA SER A 21 -5.00 -8.39 -6.01
C SER A 21 -5.19 -9.89 -5.84
N GLU A 22 -6.00 -10.48 -6.71
CA GLU A 22 -6.22 -11.91 -6.63
C GLU A 22 -4.96 -12.73 -6.90
N ASN A 23 -3.90 -12.10 -7.42
CA ASN A 23 -2.65 -12.82 -7.64
C ASN A 23 -1.78 -12.90 -6.39
N VAL A 24 -2.23 -12.36 -5.26
CA VAL A 24 -1.54 -12.50 -3.99
C VAL A 24 -2.13 -13.74 -3.32
N THR A 25 -1.36 -14.82 -3.29
CA THR A 25 -1.90 -16.11 -2.85
C THR A 25 -1.68 -16.42 -1.37
N ASP A 26 -0.68 -15.79 -0.75
CA ASP A 26 -0.39 -16.03 0.66
C ASP A 26 -0.45 -14.72 1.40
N LEU A 27 -1.65 -14.24 1.59
CA LEU A 27 -1.86 -12.91 2.16
C LEU A 27 -1.31 -12.80 3.57
N GLU A 28 -1.47 -13.83 4.38
CA GLU A 28 -1.01 -13.76 5.76
C GLU A 28 0.49 -13.54 5.85
N THR A 29 1.24 -14.28 5.05
CA THR A 29 2.69 -14.16 5.05
C THR A 29 3.12 -12.78 4.53
N VAL A 30 2.43 -12.31 3.50
CA VAL A 30 2.75 -11.00 2.93
C VAL A 30 2.51 -9.89 3.95
N VAL A 31 1.36 -9.90 4.61
CA VAL A 31 1.03 -8.88 5.60
C VAL A 31 2.00 -8.97 6.78
N TYR A 32 2.32 -10.18 7.21
CA TYR A 32 3.28 -10.39 8.29
C TYR A 32 4.62 -9.73 7.94
N SER A 33 5.09 -9.97 6.72
CA SER A 33 6.37 -9.42 6.28
C SER A 33 6.34 -7.90 6.19
N LEU A 34 5.27 -7.36 5.62
CA LEU A 34 5.16 -5.91 5.48
C LEU A 34 5.13 -5.20 6.83
N ARG A 35 4.47 -5.79 7.81
CA ARG A 35 4.42 -5.18 9.14
C ARG A 35 5.78 -5.18 9.82
N ARG A 36 6.70 -5.99 9.35
CA ARG A 36 8.05 -6.07 9.91
C ARG A 36 9.09 -5.46 9.00
N ASP A 37 8.65 -4.72 7.98
CA ASP A 37 9.54 -4.07 7.02
C ASP A 37 10.45 -5.06 6.31
N ILE A 38 9.90 -6.24 6.03
CA ILE A 38 10.64 -7.27 5.29
C ILE A 38 10.15 -7.24 3.86
N PRO A 39 11.01 -6.94 2.89
CA PRO A 39 10.60 -6.93 1.49
C PRO A 39 10.15 -8.31 1.03
N VAL A 40 9.15 -8.34 0.19
CA VAL A 40 8.63 -9.57 -0.40
C VAL A 40 8.92 -9.52 -1.90
N LEU A 41 9.57 -10.57 -2.39
CA LEU A 41 9.98 -10.61 -3.80
C LEU A 41 8.78 -10.45 -4.71
N ARG A 42 8.92 -9.55 -5.68
CA ARG A 42 7.92 -9.30 -6.72
C ARG A 42 6.63 -8.68 -6.21
N LEU A 43 6.58 -8.31 -4.94
CA LEU A 43 5.39 -7.65 -4.39
C LEU A 43 5.47 -6.16 -4.65
N TYR A 44 4.40 -5.59 -5.18
CA TYR A 44 4.26 -4.16 -5.38
C TYR A 44 3.14 -3.64 -4.49
N CYS A 45 3.37 -2.45 -3.96
CA CYS A 45 2.43 -1.81 -3.03
C CYS A 45 1.92 -0.54 -3.64
N ILE A 46 0.62 -0.29 -3.48
CA ILE A 46 0.04 1.00 -3.82
C ILE A 46 0.06 1.79 -2.52
N VAL A 47 0.84 2.86 -2.49
CA VAL A 47 1.14 3.59 -1.26
C VAL A 47 0.56 4.99 -1.34
N PHE A 48 -0.17 5.38 -0.31
CA PHE A 48 -0.74 6.72 -0.21
C PHE A 48 0.15 7.57 0.67
N PHE A 49 0.66 8.67 0.11
CA PHE A 49 1.47 9.63 0.85
C PHE A 49 0.60 10.81 1.21
N GLU A 50 0.28 10.93 2.50
CA GLU A 50 -0.64 11.96 2.98
C GLU A 50 -0.12 13.37 2.76
N ASP A 51 1.19 13.56 2.90
CA ASP A 51 1.78 14.88 2.79
C ASP A 51 1.62 15.49 1.41
N ARG A 52 1.41 14.67 0.40
CA ARG A 52 1.27 15.15 -0.98
C ARG A 52 -0.05 14.76 -1.61
N ASN A 53 -0.89 14.04 -0.90
CA ASN A 53 -2.13 13.50 -1.43
C ASN A 53 -1.87 12.77 -2.75
N ARG A 54 -0.96 11.81 -2.71
CA ARG A 54 -0.56 11.06 -3.90
C ARG A 54 -0.52 9.57 -3.65
N LEU A 55 -0.85 8.83 -4.68
CA LEU A 55 -0.67 7.38 -4.68
C LEU A 55 0.52 7.06 -5.57
N GLU A 56 1.36 6.14 -5.12
CA GLU A 56 2.50 5.69 -5.91
C GLU A 56 2.56 4.17 -5.85
N ILE A 57 3.02 3.58 -6.93
CA ILE A 57 3.22 2.13 -7.00
C ILE A 57 4.71 1.89 -6.76
N LEU A 58 5.03 1.21 -5.68
CA LEU A 58 6.41 0.93 -5.30
C LEU A 58 6.57 -0.56 -5.06
N SER A 59 7.72 -1.12 -5.44
CA SER A 59 8.01 -2.49 -5.04
C SER A 59 8.21 -2.48 -3.53
N SER A 60 8.01 -3.63 -2.88
CA SER A 60 8.20 -3.67 -1.44
C SER A 60 9.63 -3.32 -1.07
N ARG A 61 10.59 -3.63 -1.94
CA ARG A 61 11.97 -3.27 -1.71
C ARG A 61 12.15 -1.76 -1.70
N GLU A 62 11.58 -1.06 -2.69
CA GLU A 62 11.65 0.39 -2.73
C GLU A 62 10.98 1.03 -1.52
N LEU A 63 9.88 0.43 -1.11
CA LEU A 63 9.11 0.96 0.01
C LEU A 63 9.93 1.07 1.28
N PHE A 64 10.82 0.10 1.50
CA PHE A 64 11.59 0.08 2.72
C PHE A 64 12.98 0.72 2.58
N GLN A 65 13.23 1.39 1.45
CA GLN A 65 14.47 2.13 1.31
C GLN A 65 14.45 3.35 2.21
N LYS A 66 15.63 3.77 2.61
CA LYS A 66 15.77 4.82 3.57
C LYS A 66 15.04 6.11 3.21
N ARG A 67 14.99 6.44 1.93
CA ARG A 67 14.40 7.72 1.52
C ARG A 67 12.91 7.81 1.84
N TYR A 68 12.25 6.69 2.12
CA TYR A 68 10.84 6.70 2.46
C TYR A 68 10.59 6.49 3.95
N ALA A 69 11.64 6.31 4.73
CA ALA A 69 11.48 5.91 6.13
C ALA A 69 10.76 6.93 6.99
N ASP A 70 10.94 8.22 6.70
CA ASP A 70 10.39 9.27 7.52
C ASP A 70 9.13 9.91 6.96
N ARG A 71 8.57 9.37 5.90
CA ARG A 71 7.39 9.97 5.30
C ARG A 71 6.14 9.26 5.77
N PRO A 72 5.11 10.00 6.21
CA PRO A 72 3.84 9.38 6.58
C PRO A 72 3.24 8.72 5.35
N ALA A 73 2.93 7.46 5.46
CA ALA A 73 2.42 6.72 4.32
C ALA A 73 1.55 5.57 4.76
N LYS A 74 0.62 5.19 3.90
CA LYS A 74 -0.26 4.07 4.15
C LYS A 74 -0.23 3.15 2.96
N ILE A 75 -0.13 1.86 3.21
CA ILE A 75 -0.21 0.87 2.15
C ILE A 75 -1.69 0.62 1.90
N ALA A 76 -2.16 0.99 0.72
CA ALA A 76 -3.57 0.89 0.37
C ALA A 76 -3.88 -0.36 -0.46
N GLY A 77 -2.89 -0.89 -1.15
CA GLY A 77 -3.12 -2.07 -1.97
C GLY A 77 -1.84 -2.85 -2.20
N ILE A 78 -1.97 -4.13 -2.49
CA ILE A 78 -0.83 -4.99 -2.78
C ILE A 78 -1.15 -5.93 -3.93
N ALA A 79 -0.15 -6.19 -4.74
CA ALA A 79 -0.28 -7.08 -5.89
C ALA A 79 1.08 -7.65 -6.25
N MET A 80 1.08 -8.82 -6.89
CA MET A 80 2.31 -9.38 -7.39
C MET A 80 2.58 -8.79 -8.77
N GLY A 81 3.81 -8.30 -8.99
CA GLY A 81 4.22 -7.70 -10.25
C GLY A 81 3.66 -6.30 -10.44
N LYS A 82 4.40 -5.49 -11.20
CA LYS A 82 3.98 -4.12 -11.42
C LYS A 82 2.66 -4.05 -12.21
N ARG A 83 2.49 -4.93 -13.19
CA ARG A 83 1.27 -4.95 -13.98
C ARG A 83 0.07 -5.25 -13.08
N GLY A 84 0.24 -6.19 -12.14
CA GLY A 84 -0.84 -6.50 -11.21
C GLY A 84 -1.22 -5.30 -10.37
N ALA A 85 -0.22 -4.51 -9.97
CA ALA A 85 -0.49 -3.31 -9.18
C ALA A 85 -1.22 -2.25 -9.99
N VAL A 86 -0.86 -2.10 -11.26
CA VAL A 86 -1.56 -1.15 -12.14
C VAL A 86 -3.02 -1.57 -12.31
N ASP A 87 -3.24 -2.87 -12.54
CA ASP A 87 -4.60 -3.38 -12.70
C ASP A 87 -5.42 -3.17 -11.42
N LEU A 88 -4.77 -3.36 -10.28
CA LEU A 88 -5.44 -3.14 -9.00
C LEU A 88 -5.81 -1.68 -8.81
N LEU A 89 -4.92 -0.77 -9.21
CA LEU A 89 -5.22 0.65 -9.10
C LEU A 89 -6.41 1.02 -9.98
N CYS A 90 -6.50 0.44 -11.17
CA CYS A 90 -7.66 0.66 -12.03
C CYS A 90 -8.94 0.14 -11.37
N PHE A 91 -8.85 -1.01 -10.70
CA PHE A 91 -9.99 -1.55 -9.97
C PHE A 91 -10.40 -0.59 -8.84
N MET A 92 -9.43 -0.03 -8.13
CA MET A 92 -9.73 0.92 -7.05
C MET A 92 -10.46 2.15 -7.59
N ALA A 93 -10.06 2.63 -8.77
CA ALA A 93 -10.73 3.78 -9.38
C ALA A 93 -12.17 3.44 -9.75
N GLU A 94 -12.38 2.26 -10.32
CA GLU A 94 -13.74 1.82 -10.67
C GLU A 94 -14.59 1.65 -9.42
N ASP A 95 -14.02 1.09 -8.38
CA ASP A 95 -14.71 0.90 -7.11
C ASP A 95 -15.14 2.25 -6.54
N ALA A 96 -14.27 3.26 -6.63
CA ALA A 96 -14.60 4.59 -6.14
C ALA A 96 -15.80 5.17 -6.92
N ILE A 97 -15.80 5.00 -8.25
CA ILE A 97 -16.89 5.50 -9.07
C ILE A 97 -18.22 4.84 -8.68
N VAL A 98 -18.19 3.53 -8.49
CA VAL A 98 -19.41 2.80 -8.14
C VAL A 98 -19.99 3.30 -6.81
N HIS A 99 -19.11 3.73 -5.90
CA HIS A 99 -19.54 4.18 -4.59
C HIS A 99 -19.65 5.70 -4.49
N GLY A 100 -19.68 6.38 -5.63
CA GLY A 100 -19.92 7.84 -5.65
C GLY A 100 -18.74 8.67 -5.20
N ARG A 101 -17.53 8.11 -5.22
CA ARG A 101 -16.35 8.86 -4.85
C ARG A 101 -15.60 9.34 -6.08
N ASN A 102 -14.72 10.31 -5.91
CA ASN A 102 -13.99 10.92 -7.02
C ASN A 102 -12.71 10.12 -7.31
N PRO A 103 -12.63 9.42 -8.46
CA PRO A 103 -11.45 8.61 -8.75
C PRO A 103 -10.20 9.44 -9.04
N ALA A 104 -10.34 10.74 -9.25
CA ALA A 104 -9.18 11.60 -9.50
C ALA A 104 -8.53 12.09 -8.22
N ASP A 105 -9.16 11.87 -7.08
CA ASP A 105 -8.62 12.31 -5.78
C ASP A 105 -8.03 11.10 -5.07
N PRO A 106 -6.71 11.05 -4.89
CA PRO A 106 -6.06 9.88 -4.29
C PRO A 106 -6.67 9.45 -2.96
N LYS A 107 -7.01 10.38 -2.08
CA LYS A 107 -7.56 9.97 -0.78
C LYS A 107 -8.95 9.37 -0.91
N GLU A 108 -9.68 9.70 -1.97
CA GLU A 108 -11.00 9.11 -2.18
C GLU A 108 -10.92 7.67 -2.66
N LEU A 109 -9.79 7.28 -3.21
CA LEU A 109 -9.62 5.90 -3.68
C LEU A 109 -9.47 4.94 -2.52
N ILE A 110 -9.08 5.44 -1.35
CA ILE A 110 -8.79 4.57 -0.21
C ILE A 110 -9.77 4.75 0.96
N LEU A 111 -10.86 5.44 0.72
CA LEU A 111 -11.87 5.60 1.77
C LEU A 111 -12.61 4.30 2.05
#